data_8af27f5261b50074370dd11e1f8a253d
#
_entry.id   8af27f5261b50074370dd11e1f8a253d
#
_cell.length_a   1.000
_cell.length_b   1.000
_cell.length_c   1.000
_cell.angle_alpha   90.00
_cell.angle_beta   90.00
_cell.angle_gamma   90.00
#
_symmetry.space_group_name_H-M   'P 1'
#
loop_
_entity.id
_entity.type
_entity.pdbx_description
1 polymer ?
#
loop_
_entity_poly.entity_id
_entity_poly.type
_entity_poly.pdbx_seq_one_letter_code
_entity_poly.pdbx_strand_id
1 'polypeptide(L)'
;MDLFTDNDIVKKGGRPYIKCQFIHNGKSTEEMRFSGETDFNFSTQKKRELCRSRYENYKKILERDLAGEGILEIYLEMLNECSQMYHSQDNISIMLQSGNMQGAKGAIGLDRLDVWLLILDMKYRYNINMLQNHCTMENCSEIEKYLNLFDDVYDYASTIYHINSELVDKLIESGKRPLDSATNIITYMSLAKEFWNQKHAFIENQLKYEQ
;
A
#
# COMPACT_ATOMS: atom_id res chain seq x y z
N MET A 1 -9.01 -17.57 14.22
CA MET A 1 -8.33 -16.70 15.22
C MET A 1 -9.06 -15.36 15.17
N ASP A 2 -10.01 -15.14 16.10
CA ASP A 2 -10.68 -13.85 16.22
C ASP A 2 -9.66 -12.82 16.69
N LEU A 3 -9.01 -12.17 15.75
CA LEU A 3 -7.97 -11.18 16.05
C LEU A 3 -8.55 -9.92 16.70
N PHE A 4 -9.88 -9.70 16.60
CA PHE A 4 -10.51 -8.47 17.11
C PHE A 4 -11.94 -8.75 17.58
N THR A 5 -12.30 -8.19 18.73
CA THR A 5 -13.68 -8.10 19.19
C THR A 5 -14.28 -6.74 18.81
N ASP A 6 -15.60 -6.62 18.79
CA ASP A 6 -16.29 -5.33 18.52
C ASP A 6 -15.86 -4.20 19.48
N ASN A 7 -15.33 -4.55 20.64
CA ASN A 7 -14.83 -3.59 21.64
C ASN A 7 -13.46 -3.01 21.27
N ASP A 8 -12.72 -3.65 20.36
CA ASP A 8 -11.41 -3.20 19.92
C ASP A 8 -11.52 -2.12 18.82
N ILE A 9 -12.71 -1.97 18.22
CA ILE A 9 -12.98 -0.99 17.17
C ILE A 9 -13.39 0.33 17.81
N VAL A 10 -12.54 1.33 17.70
CA VAL A 10 -12.81 2.67 18.21
C VAL A 10 -13.02 3.64 17.04
N LYS A 11 -14.04 4.52 17.15
CA LYS A 11 -14.30 5.57 16.17
C LYS A 11 -13.87 6.93 16.72
N LYS A 12 -12.94 7.60 16.06
CA LYS A 12 -12.56 8.97 16.34
C LYS A 12 -12.41 9.72 15.02
N GLY A 13 -13.13 10.81 14.86
CA GLY A 13 -13.05 11.62 13.65
C GLY A 13 -13.56 10.93 12.37
N GLY A 14 -14.49 9.96 12.49
CA GLY A 14 -15.18 9.32 11.37
C GLY A 14 -14.47 8.11 10.75
N ARG A 15 -13.24 7.75 11.17
CA ARG A 15 -12.57 6.51 10.72
C ARG A 15 -12.48 5.51 11.87
N PRO A 16 -12.88 4.24 11.65
CA PRO A 16 -12.63 3.18 12.61
C PRO A 16 -11.13 2.89 12.69
N TYR A 17 -10.65 2.63 13.89
CA TYR A 17 -9.30 2.12 14.13
C TYR A 17 -9.34 1.05 15.22
N ILE A 18 -8.36 0.16 15.17
CA ILE A 18 -8.21 -0.92 16.13
C ILE A 18 -7.06 -0.57 17.04
N LYS A 19 -7.24 -0.77 18.35
CA LYS A 19 -6.17 -0.70 19.33
C LYS A 19 -5.73 -2.11 19.69
N CYS A 20 -4.47 -2.41 19.47
CA CYS A 20 -3.91 -3.70 19.84
C CYS A 20 -2.40 -3.61 20.02
N GLN A 21 -1.84 -4.61 20.70
CA GLN A 21 -0.42 -4.91 20.60
C GLN A 21 -0.19 -5.71 19.33
N PHE A 22 0.80 -5.30 18.56
CA PHE A 22 1.25 -6.09 17.42
C PHE A 22 2.44 -6.93 17.87
N ILE A 23 2.35 -8.25 17.67
CA ILE A 23 3.39 -9.21 18.07
C ILE A 23 3.89 -9.89 16.81
N HIS A 24 5.20 -9.83 16.59
CA HIS A 24 5.85 -10.47 15.44
C HIS A 24 7.28 -10.90 15.82
N ASN A 25 7.69 -12.10 15.42
CA ASN A 25 9.02 -12.67 15.70
C ASN A 25 9.45 -12.57 17.18
N GLY A 26 8.51 -12.78 18.13
CA GLY A 26 8.76 -12.67 19.55
C GLY A 26 8.99 -11.26 20.09
N LYS A 27 8.89 -10.25 19.23
CA LYS A 27 8.88 -8.82 19.59
C LYS A 27 7.45 -8.32 19.69
N SER A 28 7.18 -7.36 20.56
CA SER A 28 5.86 -6.73 20.70
C SER A 28 5.96 -5.22 20.77
N THR A 29 4.94 -4.55 20.28
CA THR A 29 4.77 -3.10 20.52
C THR A 29 4.05 -2.87 21.86
N GLU A 30 4.10 -1.64 22.36
CA GLU A 30 3.07 -1.11 23.24
C GLU A 30 1.72 -1.09 22.49
N GLU A 31 0.62 -0.79 23.19
CA GLU A 31 -0.69 -0.65 22.53
C GLU A 31 -0.62 0.44 21.45
N MET A 32 -0.82 0.03 20.21
CA MET A 32 -0.80 0.90 19.04
C MET A 32 -2.18 0.95 18.38
N ARG A 33 -2.37 1.91 17.50
CA ARG A 33 -3.60 2.08 16.71
C ARG A 33 -3.33 1.73 15.27
N PHE A 34 -4.19 0.89 14.68
CA PHE A 34 -4.14 0.48 13.30
C PHE A 34 -5.44 0.83 12.59
N SER A 35 -5.35 1.20 11.31
CA SER A 35 -6.50 1.38 10.43
C SER A 35 -6.21 0.73 9.07
N GLY A 36 -7.27 0.45 8.32
CA GLY A 36 -7.14 -0.04 6.94
C GLY A 36 -6.78 1.12 5.99
N GLU A 37 -5.81 0.90 5.13
CA GLU A 37 -5.38 1.85 4.09
C GLU A 37 -5.28 1.17 2.74
N THR A 38 -5.58 1.93 1.68
CA THR A 38 -5.45 1.42 0.31
C THR A 38 -4.01 1.30 -0.12
N ASP A 39 -3.68 0.20 -0.77
CA ASP A 39 -2.34 -0.12 -1.22
C ASP A 39 -2.03 0.49 -2.59
N PHE A 40 -3.00 0.43 -3.51
CA PHE A 40 -2.90 1.03 -4.85
C PHE A 40 -4.05 1.99 -5.11
N ASN A 41 -3.77 3.14 -5.68
CA ASN A 41 -4.78 4.13 -6.01
C ASN A 41 -4.77 4.50 -7.50
N PHE A 42 -5.81 4.04 -8.19
CA PHE A 42 -6.12 4.40 -9.57
C PHE A 42 -7.38 5.25 -9.67
N SER A 43 -8.03 5.58 -8.54
CA SER A 43 -9.38 6.15 -8.53
C SER A 43 -9.45 7.58 -9.02
N THR A 44 -10.66 7.94 -9.46
CA THR A 44 -11.04 9.31 -9.85
C THR A 44 -11.46 10.18 -8.67
N GLN A 45 -11.49 9.67 -7.44
CA GLN A 45 -12.02 10.44 -6.31
C GLN A 45 -11.22 11.70 -6.04
N LYS A 46 -11.86 12.84 -6.28
CA LYS A 46 -11.37 14.16 -5.91
C LYS A 46 -11.38 14.32 -4.39
N LYS A 47 -10.35 13.89 -3.70
CA LYS A 47 -10.09 14.37 -2.35
C LYS A 47 -9.10 15.51 -2.41
N ARG A 48 -9.61 16.76 -2.43
CA ARG A 48 -8.93 18.06 -2.51
C ARG A 48 -8.46 18.45 -3.91
N GLU A 49 -8.52 19.73 -4.21
CA GLU A 49 -8.19 20.37 -5.50
C GLU A 49 -6.75 20.11 -6.01
N LEU A 50 -5.87 19.62 -5.14
CA LEU A 50 -4.48 19.28 -5.47
C LEU A 50 -4.28 17.84 -5.98
N CYS A 51 -5.23 16.94 -5.73
CA CYS A 51 -5.20 15.58 -6.28
C CYS A 51 -5.96 15.57 -7.60
N ARG A 52 -5.29 15.95 -8.68
CA ARG A 52 -5.76 15.59 -10.02
C ARG A 52 -5.99 14.09 -10.02
N SER A 53 -7.16 13.66 -10.50
CA SER A 53 -7.54 12.26 -10.60
C SER A 53 -6.38 11.47 -11.23
N ARG A 54 -5.87 10.48 -10.52
CA ARG A 54 -4.77 9.64 -11.03
C ARG A 54 -5.20 8.91 -12.29
N TYR A 55 -6.43 8.43 -12.31
CA TYR A 55 -7.03 7.83 -13.50
C TYR A 55 -6.91 8.72 -14.72
N GLU A 56 -7.33 9.99 -14.62
CA GLU A 56 -7.27 10.93 -15.74
C GLU A 56 -5.84 11.22 -16.19
N ASN A 57 -4.90 11.28 -15.27
CA ASN A 57 -3.49 11.46 -15.62
C ASN A 57 -2.93 10.24 -16.35
N TYR A 58 -3.19 9.04 -15.84
CA TYR A 58 -2.72 7.80 -16.45
C TYR A 58 -3.38 7.60 -17.82
N LYS A 59 -4.69 7.86 -17.93
CA LYS A 59 -5.40 7.83 -19.21
C LYS A 59 -4.75 8.74 -20.26
N LYS A 60 -4.46 10.00 -19.93
CA LYS A 60 -3.79 10.94 -20.82
C LYS A 60 -2.41 10.47 -21.27
N ILE A 61 -1.66 9.82 -20.40
CA ILE A 61 -0.33 9.29 -20.75
C ILE A 61 -0.48 8.10 -21.70
N LEU A 62 -1.42 7.17 -21.42
CA LEU A 62 -1.70 6.05 -22.31
C LEU A 62 -2.17 6.54 -23.69
N GLU A 63 -3.09 7.50 -23.76
CA GLU A 63 -3.58 8.09 -25.01
C GLU A 63 -2.45 8.79 -25.79
N ARG A 64 -1.54 9.50 -25.10
CA ARG A 64 -0.38 10.14 -25.73
C ARG A 64 0.61 9.15 -26.32
N ASP A 65 0.96 8.10 -25.56
CA ASP A 65 2.07 7.21 -25.90
C ASP A 65 1.63 6.07 -26.81
N LEU A 66 0.36 5.65 -26.76
CA LEU A 66 -0.17 4.49 -27.49
C LEU A 66 -1.14 4.88 -28.63
N ALA A 67 -1.21 6.16 -28.99
CA ALA A 67 -2.06 6.62 -30.06
C ALA A 67 -1.71 5.90 -31.38
N GLY A 68 -2.69 5.18 -31.96
CA GLY A 68 -2.54 4.46 -33.23
C GLY A 68 -1.93 3.08 -33.15
N GLU A 69 -1.60 2.56 -31.96
CA GLU A 69 -1.02 1.22 -31.80
C GLU A 69 -2.06 0.09 -31.82
N GLY A 70 -3.35 0.39 -31.80
CA GLY A 70 -4.43 -0.63 -31.79
C GLY A 70 -4.60 -1.39 -30.48
N ILE A 71 -3.80 -1.05 -29.47
CA ILE A 71 -3.81 -1.70 -28.13
C ILE A 71 -4.26 -0.73 -27.03
N LEU A 72 -4.51 0.52 -27.36
CA LEU A 72 -4.88 1.57 -26.41
C LEU A 72 -6.14 1.18 -25.60
N GLU A 73 -7.17 0.66 -26.27
CA GLU A 73 -8.42 0.26 -25.64
C GLU A 73 -8.20 -0.81 -24.58
N ILE A 74 -7.33 -1.80 -24.84
CA ILE A 74 -7.00 -2.88 -23.89
C ILE A 74 -6.43 -2.29 -22.60
N TYR A 75 -5.51 -1.33 -22.71
CA TYR A 75 -4.91 -0.71 -21.52
C TYR A 75 -5.83 0.29 -20.82
N LEU A 76 -6.75 0.92 -21.53
CA LEU A 76 -7.78 1.76 -20.91
C LEU A 76 -8.79 0.89 -20.14
N GLU A 77 -9.17 -0.27 -20.66
CA GLU A 77 -9.98 -1.26 -19.95
C GLU A 77 -9.25 -1.74 -18.67
N MET A 78 -7.98 -2.10 -18.78
CA MET A 78 -7.15 -2.50 -17.64
C MET A 78 -7.06 -1.39 -16.59
N LEU A 79 -6.91 -0.13 -16.98
CA LEU A 79 -6.90 1.01 -16.07
C LEU A 79 -8.26 1.16 -15.37
N ASN A 80 -9.35 0.95 -16.09
CA ASN A 80 -10.70 0.99 -15.53
C ASN A 80 -10.91 -0.12 -14.50
N GLU A 81 -10.50 -1.37 -14.79
CA GLU A 81 -10.52 -2.47 -13.82
C GLU A 81 -9.71 -2.13 -12.57
N CYS A 82 -8.48 -1.62 -12.73
CA CYS A 82 -7.65 -1.19 -11.60
C CYS A 82 -8.33 -0.11 -10.75
N SER A 83 -9.06 0.82 -11.40
CA SER A 83 -9.74 1.90 -10.66
C SER A 83 -10.91 1.40 -9.80
N GLN A 84 -11.55 0.30 -10.19
CA GLN A 84 -12.65 -0.32 -9.44
C GLN A 84 -12.17 -1.05 -8.18
N MET A 85 -10.90 -1.46 -8.14
CA MET A 85 -10.32 -2.17 -6.98
C MET A 85 -10.04 -1.26 -5.77
N TYR A 86 -10.24 0.05 -5.86
CA TYR A 86 -9.86 1.02 -4.85
C TYR A 86 -10.31 0.68 -3.42
N HIS A 87 -11.55 0.22 -3.27
CA HIS A 87 -12.14 -0.14 -1.97
C HIS A 87 -12.36 -1.66 -1.80
N SER A 88 -11.73 -2.48 -2.63
CA SER A 88 -11.79 -3.93 -2.43
C SER A 88 -10.97 -4.36 -1.21
N GLN A 89 -11.36 -5.47 -0.57
CA GLN A 89 -10.58 -6.05 0.53
C GLN A 89 -9.15 -6.42 0.10
N ASP A 90 -8.97 -6.79 -1.17
CA ASP A 90 -7.67 -7.17 -1.74
C ASP A 90 -6.73 -5.97 -1.90
N ASN A 91 -7.27 -4.74 -1.83
CA ASN A 91 -6.52 -3.49 -1.94
C ASN A 91 -6.45 -2.70 -0.62
N ILE A 92 -6.80 -3.31 0.51
CA ILE A 92 -6.76 -2.66 1.83
C ILE A 92 -5.90 -3.49 2.77
N SER A 93 -4.88 -2.87 3.35
CA SER A 93 -4.03 -3.47 4.36
C SER A 93 -4.02 -2.68 5.66
N ILE A 94 -3.67 -3.35 6.75
CA ILE A 94 -3.54 -2.69 8.05
C ILE A 94 -2.30 -1.80 8.03
N MET A 95 -2.47 -0.57 8.53
CA MET A 95 -1.40 0.40 8.68
C MET A 95 -1.43 1.02 10.08
N LEU A 96 -0.24 1.33 10.62
CA LEU A 96 -0.11 2.05 11.87
C LEU A 96 -0.74 3.45 11.77
N GLN A 97 -1.76 3.70 12.59
CA GLN A 97 -2.44 5.01 12.66
C GLN A 97 -1.80 5.92 13.71
N SER A 98 -1.39 5.36 14.82
CA SER A 98 -0.63 6.11 15.83
C SER A 98 0.59 6.79 15.27
N GLY A 99 1.45 7.31 15.34
CA GLY A 99 2.58 7.88 14.60
C GLY A 99 2.25 8.61 13.29
N ASN A 100 0.98 8.68 12.91
CA ASN A 100 0.55 9.29 11.63
C ASN A 100 1.30 8.74 10.39
N MET A 101 1.51 7.41 10.35
CA MET A 101 2.23 6.76 9.25
C MET A 101 1.57 6.99 7.88
N GLN A 102 0.22 7.05 7.84
CA GLN A 102 -0.51 7.42 6.63
C GLN A 102 -0.15 8.84 6.15
N GLY A 103 -0.05 9.80 7.09
CA GLY A 103 0.31 11.17 6.76
C GLY A 103 1.74 11.27 6.21
N ALA A 104 2.68 10.55 6.82
CA ALA A 104 4.06 10.48 6.36
C ALA A 104 4.16 9.82 4.98
N LYS A 105 3.50 8.67 4.78
CA LYS A 105 3.36 7.99 3.50
C LYS A 105 2.72 8.91 2.45
N GLY A 106 1.64 9.60 2.79
CA GLY A 106 0.94 10.55 1.90
C GLY A 106 1.77 11.76 1.50
N ALA A 107 2.63 12.27 2.38
CA ALA A 107 3.53 13.39 2.10
C ALA A 107 4.63 13.03 1.07
N ILE A 108 4.99 11.75 1.00
CA ILE A 108 5.94 11.22 0.00
C ILE A 108 5.28 10.96 -1.36
N GLY A 109 3.97 11.13 -1.46
CA GLY A 109 3.24 11.01 -2.76
C GLY A 109 2.45 9.71 -2.94
N LEU A 110 1.81 9.16 -1.92
CA LEU A 110 1.67 7.75 -1.81
C LEU A 110 0.36 7.12 -1.47
N ASP A 111 -0.38 6.79 -2.43
CA ASP A 111 -1.10 5.55 -2.55
C ASP A 111 -0.39 4.73 -3.65
N ARG A 112 0.93 4.53 -3.49
CA ARG A 112 1.82 3.77 -4.36
C ARG A 112 2.59 2.78 -3.51
N LEU A 113 2.12 1.53 -3.50
CA LEU A 113 2.73 0.46 -2.72
C LEU A 113 4.19 0.19 -3.15
N ASP A 114 4.47 0.30 -4.43
CA ASP A 114 5.81 0.10 -4.99
C ASP A 114 6.84 1.09 -4.43
N VAL A 115 6.48 2.36 -4.31
CA VAL A 115 7.34 3.37 -3.69
C VAL A 115 7.45 3.16 -2.18
N TRP A 116 6.36 2.74 -1.55
CA TRP A 116 6.38 2.43 -0.12
C TRP A 116 7.36 1.30 0.20
N LEU A 117 7.31 0.20 -0.56
CA LEU A 117 8.25 -0.92 -0.38
C LEU A 117 9.70 -0.52 -0.68
N LEU A 118 9.93 0.33 -1.69
CA LEU A 118 11.26 0.89 -1.95
C LEU A 118 11.79 1.69 -0.74
N ILE A 119 10.96 2.51 -0.11
CA ILE A 119 11.34 3.28 1.09
C ILE A 119 11.69 2.36 2.25
N LEU A 120 10.90 1.30 2.46
CA LEU A 120 11.19 0.31 3.49
C LEU A 120 12.49 -0.45 3.19
N ASP A 121 12.73 -0.84 1.94
CA ASP A 121 13.98 -1.48 1.54
C ASP A 121 15.19 -0.58 1.82
N MET A 122 15.10 0.71 1.50
CA MET A 122 16.14 1.69 1.81
C MET A 122 16.38 1.83 3.32
N LYS A 123 15.32 1.79 4.12
CA LYS A 123 15.43 1.81 5.58
C LYS A 123 16.16 0.58 6.11
N TYR A 124 15.74 -0.61 5.69
CA TYR A 124 16.29 -1.85 6.24
C TYR A 124 17.72 -2.14 5.76
N ARG A 125 18.01 -1.93 4.48
CA ARG A 125 19.35 -2.23 3.92
C ARG A 125 20.39 -1.17 4.20
N TYR A 126 19.99 0.11 4.18
CA TYR A 126 20.95 1.23 4.20
C TYR A 126 20.78 2.14 5.41
N ASN A 127 19.82 1.84 6.29
CA ASN A 127 19.43 2.70 7.40
C ASN A 127 19.04 4.13 6.98
N ILE A 128 18.49 4.26 5.76
CA ILE A 128 18.00 5.53 5.22
C ILE A 128 16.52 5.66 5.57
N ASN A 129 16.22 6.49 6.56
CA ASN A 129 14.83 6.74 6.98
C ASN A 129 14.27 8.00 6.32
N MET A 130 13.65 7.84 5.16
CA MET A 130 13.01 8.96 4.44
C MET A 130 11.78 9.53 5.17
N LEU A 131 11.18 8.77 6.10
CA LEU A 131 10.01 9.20 6.86
C LEU A 131 10.33 10.36 7.82
N GLN A 132 11.57 10.46 8.28
CA GLN A 132 12.01 11.51 9.24
C GLN A 132 11.75 12.94 8.73
N ASN A 133 11.73 13.13 7.43
CA ASN A 133 11.47 14.43 6.82
C ASN A 133 9.97 14.78 6.75
N HIS A 134 9.08 13.82 7.07
CA HIS A 134 7.65 13.93 6.87
C HIS A 134 6.82 13.65 8.13
N CYS A 135 7.47 13.50 9.28
CA CYS A 135 6.81 13.26 10.56
C CYS A 135 7.48 14.05 11.69
N THR A 136 6.75 14.26 12.77
CA THR A 136 7.33 14.80 14.01
C THR A 136 8.24 13.75 14.66
N MET A 137 9.14 14.17 15.56
CA MET A 137 10.02 13.22 16.27
C MET A 137 9.23 12.12 17.01
N GLU A 138 8.11 12.47 17.65
CA GLU A 138 7.25 11.53 18.36
C GLU A 138 6.64 10.51 17.39
N ASN A 139 6.04 10.99 16.30
CA ASN A 139 5.45 10.12 15.28
C ASN A 139 6.48 9.20 14.63
N CYS A 140 7.67 9.71 14.34
CA CYS A 140 8.75 8.89 13.80
C CYS A 140 9.18 7.79 14.76
N SER A 141 9.26 8.09 16.06
CA SER A 141 9.60 7.09 17.09
C SER A 141 8.58 5.95 17.15
N GLU A 142 7.28 6.26 17.05
CA GLU A 142 6.23 5.22 17.00
C GLU A 142 6.31 4.37 15.73
N ILE A 143 6.51 5.01 14.57
CA ILE A 143 6.69 4.30 13.32
C ILE A 143 7.92 3.38 13.36
N GLU A 144 9.04 3.86 13.90
CA GLU A 144 10.26 3.08 14.03
C GLU A 144 10.10 1.88 14.97
N LYS A 145 9.43 2.05 16.12
CA LYS A 145 9.11 0.94 17.01
C LYS A 145 8.32 -0.15 16.28
N TYR A 146 7.34 0.24 15.50
CA TYR A 146 6.54 -0.68 14.70
C TYR A 146 7.37 -1.37 13.61
N LEU A 147 8.12 -0.62 12.81
CA LEU A 147 8.93 -1.18 11.73
C LEU A 147 10.06 -2.09 12.23
N ASN A 148 10.58 -1.86 13.44
CA ASN A 148 11.62 -2.68 14.05
C ASN A 148 11.12 -4.06 14.54
N LEU A 149 9.82 -4.37 14.41
CA LEU A 149 9.30 -5.72 14.62
C LEU A 149 9.69 -6.66 13.49
N PHE A 150 9.89 -6.13 12.29
CA PHE A 150 10.19 -6.89 11.08
C PHE A 150 11.71 -6.90 10.84
N ASP A 151 12.20 -8.01 10.35
CA ASP A 151 13.63 -8.20 10.11
C ASP A 151 14.09 -7.48 8.82
N ASP A 152 13.22 -7.43 7.81
CA ASP A 152 13.48 -6.74 6.53
C ASP A 152 12.16 -6.39 5.81
N VAL A 153 12.28 -5.89 4.58
CA VAL A 153 11.13 -5.52 3.73
C VAL A 153 10.31 -6.75 3.30
N TYR A 154 10.95 -7.91 3.14
CA TYR A 154 10.27 -9.15 2.74
C TYR A 154 9.44 -9.71 3.89
N ASP A 155 9.98 -9.69 5.11
CA ASP A 155 9.27 -10.05 6.32
C ASP A 155 8.06 -9.13 6.55
N TYR A 156 8.25 -7.81 6.40
CA TYR A 156 7.15 -6.86 6.44
C TYR A 156 6.08 -7.15 5.38
N ALA A 157 6.47 -7.34 4.12
CA ALA A 157 5.54 -7.54 3.02
C ALA A 157 4.78 -8.88 3.11
N SER A 158 5.45 -9.95 3.51
CA SER A 158 4.80 -11.24 3.72
C SER A 158 3.80 -11.22 4.87
N THR A 159 4.11 -10.48 5.94
CA THR A 159 3.26 -10.39 7.14
C THR A 159 2.07 -9.45 6.95
N ILE A 160 2.28 -8.28 6.33
CA ILE A 160 1.26 -7.22 6.21
C ILE A 160 0.47 -7.32 4.92
N TYR A 161 1.14 -7.66 3.82
CA TYR A 161 0.53 -7.70 2.49
C TYR A 161 0.24 -9.11 1.98
N HIS A 162 0.82 -10.14 2.63
CA HIS A 162 0.67 -11.55 2.24
C HIS A 162 1.13 -11.84 0.81
N ILE A 163 2.21 -11.20 0.38
CA ILE A 163 2.81 -11.37 -0.93
C ILE A 163 4.19 -12.01 -0.84
N ASN A 164 4.62 -12.67 -1.89
CA ASN A 164 5.91 -13.35 -1.95
C ASN A 164 7.07 -12.38 -2.28
N SER A 165 8.30 -12.85 -2.03
CA SER A 165 9.52 -12.06 -2.24
C SER A 165 9.73 -11.66 -3.70
N GLU A 166 9.35 -12.49 -4.67
CA GLU A 166 9.48 -12.18 -6.09
C GLU A 166 8.66 -10.93 -6.47
N LEU A 167 7.42 -10.84 -5.98
CA LEU A 167 6.58 -9.66 -6.22
C LEU A 167 7.14 -8.43 -5.49
N VAL A 168 7.70 -8.60 -4.28
CA VAL A 168 8.36 -7.51 -3.55
C VAL A 168 9.51 -6.92 -4.37
N ASP A 169 10.38 -7.75 -4.95
CA ASP A 169 11.48 -7.30 -5.80
C ASP A 169 10.97 -6.51 -7.03
N LYS A 170 9.94 -7.03 -7.71
CA LYS A 170 9.32 -6.34 -8.86
C LYS A 170 8.73 -4.98 -8.46
N LEU A 171 8.07 -4.90 -7.31
CA LEU A 171 7.49 -3.67 -6.79
C LEU A 171 8.58 -2.65 -6.42
N ILE A 172 9.63 -3.07 -5.73
CA ILE A 172 10.77 -2.19 -5.40
C ILE A 172 11.41 -1.63 -6.67
N GLU A 173 11.59 -2.46 -7.70
CA GLU A 173 12.14 -1.99 -8.98
C GLU A 173 11.19 -1.03 -9.72
N SER A 174 9.87 -1.27 -9.67
CA SER A 174 8.87 -0.34 -10.19
C SER A 174 8.90 1.00 -9.45
N GLY A 175 9.04 0.97 -8.13
CA GLY A 175 9.08 2.15 -7.28
C GLY A 175 10.19 3.15 -7.61
N LYS A 176 11.26 2.69 -8.25
CA LYS A 176 12.37 3.53 -8.73
C LYS A 176 12.01 4.38 -9.96
N ARG A 177 10.88 4.09 -10.62
CA ARG A 177 10.50 4.69 -11.90
C ARG A 177 9.30 5.65 -11.74
N PRO A 178 9.33 6.82 -12.37
CA PRO A 178 8.17 7.69 -12.42
C PRO A 178 7.07 7.09 -13.30
N LEU A 179 5.81 7.35 -12.99
CA LEU A 179 4.67 6.93 -13.82
C LEU A 179 4.34 8.00 -14.89
N ASP A 180 5.31 8.29 -15.74
CA ASP A 180 5.27 9.33 -16.75
C ASP A 180 5.26 8.81 -18.20
N SER A 181 5.29 7.49 -18.37
CA SER A 181 5.20 6.79 -19.64
C SER A 181 4.20 5.63 -19.60
N ALA A 182 3.65 5.28 -20.76
CA ALA A 182 2.73 4.14 -20.88
C ALA A 182 3.37 2.85 -20.35
N THR A 183 4.62 2.58 -20.70
CA THR A 183 5.36 1.38 -20.25
C THR A 183 5.39 1.27 -18.72
N ASN A 184 5.71 2.37 -18.02
CA ASN A 184 5.79 2.37 -16.57
C ASN A 184 4.39 2.22 -15.92
N ILE A 185 3.37 2.85 -16.51
CA ILE A 185 1.97 2.72 -16.03
C ILE A 185 1.45 1.29 -16.22
N ILE A 186 1.69 0.68 -17.39
CA ILE A 186 1.28 -0.69 -17.69
C ILE A 186 1.98 -1.66 -16.74
N THR A 187 3.26 -1.51 -16.52
CA THR A 187 4.00 -2.31 -15.54
C THR A 187 3.38 -2.17 -14.15
N TYR A 188 3.11 -0.94 -13.70
CA TYR A 188 2.51 -0.68 -12.39
C TYR A 188 1.10 -1.28 -12.26
N MET A 189 0.24 -1.17 -13.30
CA MET A 189 -1.07 -1.81 -13.30
C MET A 189 -0.97 -3.34 -13.24
N SER A 190 -0.01 -3.92 -13.96
CA SER A 190 0.22 -5.38 -13.95
C SER A 190 0.66 -5.88 -12.58
N LEU A 191 1.55 -5.14 -11.91
CA LEU A 191 2.00 -5.46 -10.55
C LEU A 191 0.88 -5.29 -9.52
N ALA A 192 0.00 -4.31 -9.68
CA ALA A 192 -1.17 -4.16 -8.84
C ALA A 192 -2.11 -5.37 -8.97
N LYS A 193 -2.36 -5.84 -10.20
CA LYS A 193 -3.18 -7.04 -10.43
C LYS A 193 -2.53 -8.30 -9.85
N GLU A 194 -1.20 -8.47 -9.98
CA GLU A 194 -0.47 -9.58 -9.37
C GLU A 194 -0.58 -9.54 -7.83
N PHE A 195 -0.46 -8.36 -7.23
CA PHE A 195 -0.63 -8.16 -5.79
C PHE A 195 -2.03 -8.55 -5.33
N TRP A 196 -3.08 -8.05 -5.96
CA TRP A 196 -4.46 -8.39 -5.60
C TRP A 196 -4.75 -9.88 -5.72
N ASN A 197 -4.22 -10.54 -6.75
CA ASN A 197 -4.38 -11.99 -6.93
C ASN A 197 -3.70 -12.78 -5.79
N GLN A 198 -2.49 -12.41 -5.39
CA GLN A 198 -1.80 -13.10 -4.28
C GLN A 198 -2.54 -12.89 -2.97
N LYS A 199 -2.95 -11.66 -2.68
CA LYS A 199 -3.68 -11.32 -1.47
C LYS A 199 -5.05 -11.98 -1.42
N HIS A 200 -5.79 -11.97 -2.54
CA HIS A 200 -7.06 -12.68 -2.66
C HIS A 200 -6.90 -14.17 -2.37
N ALA A 201 -5.92 -14.83 -2.99
CA ALA A 201 -5.64 -16.25 -2.74
C ALA A 201 -5.32 -16.54 -1.27
N PHE A 202 -4.60 -15.64 -0.59
CA PHE A 202 -4.35 -15.77 0.84
C PHE A 202 -5.65 -15.68 1.64
N ILE A 203 -6.49 -14.66 1.40
CA ILE A 203 -7.76 -14.45 2.11
C ILE A 203 -8.69 -15.65 1.90
N GLU A 204 -8.86 -16.13 0.67
CA GLU A 204 -9.67 -17.30 0.35
C GLU A 204 -9.20 -18.57 1.08
N ASN A 205 -7.89 -18.75 1.19
CA ASN A 205 -7.34 -19.89 1.92
C ASN A 205 -7.63 -19.80 3.42
N GLN A 206 -7.52 -18.61 4.04
CA GLN A 206 -7.84 -18.43 5.45
C GLN A 206 -9.31 -18.76 5.73
N LEU A 207 -10.24 -18.26 4.92
CA LEU A 207 -11.67 -18.51 5.08
C LEU A 207 -12.06 -20.01 4.98
N LYS A 208 -11.29 -20.82 4.25
CA LYS A 208 -11.52 -22.28 4.15
C LYS A 208 -11.11 -23.03 5.41
N TYR A 209 -10.18 -22.50 6.20
CA TYR A 209 -9.74 -23.13 7.45
C TYR A 209 -10.62 -22.77 8.65
N GLU A 210 -11.50 -21.78 8.53
CA GLU A 210 -12.43 -21.35 9.58
C GLU A 210 -13.82 -22.01 9.46
N GLN A 211 -14.06 -22.81 8.43
CA GLN A 211 -15.28 -23.62 8.21
C GLN A 211 -15.03 -25.08 8.64
#